data_75719984d604dbbb4266307a6f2113d7
#
_entry.id   75719984d604dbbb4266307a6f2113d7
#
_cell.length_a   1.000
_cell.length_b   1.000
_cell.length_c   1.000
_cell.angle_alpha   90.00
_cell.angle_beta   90.00
_cell.angle_gamma   90.00
#
_symmetry.space_group_name_H-M   'P 1'
#
loop_
_entity.id
_entity.type
_entity.pdbx_description
1 polymer ?
#
loop_
_entity_poly.entity_id
_entity_poly.type
_entity_poly.pdbx_seq_one_letter_code
_entity_poly.pdbx_strand_id
1 'polypeptide(L)'
;MGSAKPFDPRISEVRGQPGQIRVAAAIRSLLDGSEILASHTSGCPKVQDPYSFRCQPQVMGAALDLLVNAARTLEIEAGAVTDNPIVFAPDENNGSGTAISGGNFHAQPVAFAADMS
;
A
#
# COMPACT_ATOMS: atom_id res chain seq x y z
N MET A 1 1.59 -0.03 29.37
CA MET A 1 0.71 0.14 28.22
C MET A 1 1.21 -0.76 27.11
N GLY A 2 0.35 -1.54 26.59
CA GLY A 2 0.57 -2.31 25.39
C GLY A 2 1.01 -3.75 25.59
N SER A 3 0.45 -4.58 24.73
CA SER A 3 0.87 -5.96 24.54
C SER A 3 1.33 -6.13 23.10
N ALA A 4 2.36 -6.92 22.86
CA ALA A 4 2.75 -7.31 21.50
C ALA A 4 1.79 -8.33 20.87
N LYS A 5 0.89 -8.93 21.65
CA LYS A 5 -0.06 -9.94 21.19
C LYS A 5 -0.91 -9.51 19.98
N PRO A 6 -1.43 -8.26 19.89
CA PRO A 6 -2.19 -7.83 18.69
C PRO A 6 -1.39 -7.82 17.39
N PHE A 7 -0.07 -7.86 17.48
CA PHE A 7 0.84 -7.85 16.33
C PHE A 7 1.37 -9.25 15.97
N ASP A 8 0.81 -10.30 16.59
CA ASP A 8 1.15 -11.69 16.23
C ASP A 8 0.95 -11.90 14.71
N PRO A 9 1.93 -12.48 13.99
CA PRO A 9 1.85 -12.63 12.54
C PRO A 9 0.61 -13.41 12.10
N ARG A 10 0.19 -14.40 12.85
CA ARG A 10 -0.99 -15.23 12.55
C ARG A 10 -2.27 -14.42 12.40
N ILE A 11 -2.42 -13.34 13.19
CA ILE A 11 -3.60 -12.45 13.11
C ILE A 11 -3.69 -11.76 11.75
N SER A 12 -2.56 -11.29 11.22
CA SER A 12 -2.51 -10.60 9.94
C SER A 12 -2.56 -11.58 8.77
N GLU A 13 -1.90 -12.72 8.89
CA GLU A 13 -1.86 -13.77 7.86
C GLU A 13 -3.24 -14.37 7.56
N VAL A 14 -4.04 -14.68 8.60
CA VAL A 14 -5.40 -15.23 8.38
C VAL A 14 -6.35 -14.24 7.72
N ARG A 15 -6.08 -12.93 7.81
CA ARG A 15 -6.83 -11.90 7.11
C ARG A 15 -6.32 -11.67 5.69
N GLY A 16 -5.02 -11.86 5.45
CA GLY A 16 -4.40 -11.86 4.13
C GLY A 16 -4.16 -10.49 3.49
N GLN A 17 -4.35 -9.37 4.21
CA GLN A 17 -4.09 -8.02 3.68
C GLN A 17 -2.60 -7.70 3.70
N PRO A 18 -1.92 -7.46 2.55
CA PRO A 18 -0.47 -7.30 2.50
C PRO A 18 0.06 -6.15 3.35
N GLY A 19 -0.57 -4.99 3.30
CA GLY A 19 -0.18 -3.83 4.09
C GLY A 19 -0.31 -4.09 5.59
N GLN A 20 -1.36 -4.78 6.03
CA GLN A 20 -1.52 -5.17 7.43
C GLN A 20 -0.39 -6.09 7.90
N ILE A 21 0.00 -7.07 7.09
CA ILE A 21 1.10 -7.99 7.39
C ILE A 21 2.41 -7.21 7.54
N ARG A 22 2.70 -6.30 6.60
CA ARG A 22 3.92 -5.46 6.61
C ARG A 22 3.97 -4.54 7.83
N VAL A 23 2.88 -3.85 8.14
CA VAL A 23 2.81 -2.94 9.29
C VAL A 23 2.93 -3.71 10.61
N ALA A 24 2.26 -4.86 10.76
CA ALA A 24 2.40 -5.70 11.94
C ALA A 24 3.85 -6.18 12.15
N ALA A 25 4.54 -6.56 11.08
CA ALA A 25 5.95 -6.95 11.13
C ALA A 25 6.85 -5.78 11.54
N ALA A 26 6.64 -4.59 10.98
CA ALA A 26 7.40 -3.40 11.33
C ALA A 26 7.20 -3.01 12.81
N ILE A 27 5.97 -3.02 13.31
CA ILE A 27 5.68 -2.71 14.72
C ILE A 27 6.36 -3.74 15.63
N ARG A 28 6.31 -5.03 15.32
CA ARG A 28 7.00 -6.05 16.11
C ARG A 28 8.51 -5.79 16.20
N SER A 29 9.12 -5.44 15.06
CA SER A 29 10.56 -5.11 15.02
C SER A 29 10.89 -3.88 15.87
N LEU A 30 10.04 -2.86 15.85
CA LEU A 30 10.24 -1.65 16.67
C LEU A 30 10.01 -1.89 18.17
N LEU A 31 9.21 -2.87 18.54
CA LEU A 31 8.92 -3.22 19.93
C LEU A 31 9.91 -4.24 20.51
N ASP A 32 10.78 -4.81 19.69
CA ASP A 32 11.75 -5.78 20.15
C ASP A 32 12.72 -5.15 21.16
N GLY A 33 12.98 -5.84 22.27
CA GLY A 33 13.80 -5.35 23.37
C GLY A 33 13.20 -4.20 24.20
N SER A 34 11.93 -3.85 24.01
CA SER A 34 11.28 -2.76 24.75
C SER A 34 11.08 -3.10 26.23
N GLU A 35 11.79 -2.38 27.11
CA GLU A 35 11.64 -2.50 28.59
C GLU A 35 10.25 -2.08 29.05
N ILE A 36 9.62 -1.08 28.39
CA ILE A 36 8.26 -0.64 28.68
C ILE A 36 7.26 -1.77 28.40
N LEU A 37 7.44 -2.48 27.28
CA LEU A 37 6.61 -3.63 26.93
C LEU A 37 6.81 -4.76 27.94
N ALA A 38 8.05 -5.06 28.30
CA ALA A 38 8.39 -6.10 29.28
C ALA A 38 7.78 -5.82 30.65
N SER A 39 7.72 -4.56 31.09
CA SER A 39 7.13 -4.16 32.38
C SER A 39 5.63 -4.42 32.48
N HIS A 40 4.93 -4.65 31.37
CA HIS A 40 3.48 -4.89 31.31
C HIS A 40 3.10 -6.36 31.06
N THR A 41 4.05 -7.27 31.10
CA THR A 41 3.80 -8.71 30.81
C THR A 41 3.14 -9.45 31.98
N SER A 42 3.20 -8.89 33.21
CA SER A 42 2.58 -9.48 34.40
C SER A 42 1.83 -8.43 35.22
N GLY A 43 0.69 -8.81 35.76
CA GLY A 43 -0.08 -7.96 36.69
C GLY A 43 -0.87 -6.81 36.05
N CYS A 44 -0.92 -6.70 34.74
CA CYS A 44 -1.72 -5.69 34.08
C CYS A 44 -3.22 -6.04 34.16
N PRO A 45 -4.08 -5.18 34.75
CA PRO A 45 -5.52 -5.46 34.90
C PRO A 45 -6.29 -5.27 33.58
N LYS A 46 -5.66 -4.76 32.52
CA LYS A 46 -6.31 -4.50 31.23
C LYS A 46 -6.44 -5.79 30.42
N VAL A 47 -7.66 -6.09 30.00
CA VAL A 47 -7.94 -7.25 29.13
C VAL A 47 -7.39 -7.03 27.72
N GLN A 48 -7.47 -5.80 27.22
CA GLN A 48 -6.97 -5.44 25.89
C GLN A 48 -6.64 -3.94 25.81
N ASP A 49 -5.75 -3.59 24.87
CA ASP A 49 -5.43 -2.21 24.56
C ASP A 49 -6.55 -1.55 23.73
N PRO A 50 -6.67 -0.20 23.77
CA PRO A 50 -7.59 0.54 22.91
C PRO A 50 -7.22 0.37 21.42
N TYR A 51 -8.18 0.63 20.54
CA TYR A 51 -8.01 0.48 19.08
C TYR A 51 -6.85 1.31 18.52
N SER A 52 -6.62 2.50 19.09
CA SER A 52 -5.48 3.36 18.71
C SER A 52 -4.11 2.69 18.84
N PHE A 53 -4.00 1.61 19.60
CA PHE A 53 -2.77 0.80 19.70
C PHE A 53 -2.92 -0.52 18.97
N ARG A 54 -3.91 -1.35 19.34
CA ARG A 54 -4.00 -2.73 18.85
C ARG A 54 -4.45 -2.87 17.40
N CYS A 55 -5.11 -1.84 16.83
CA CYS A 55 -5.61 -1.87 15.47
C CYS A 55 -4.71 -1.10 14.47
N GLN A 56 -3.51 -0.70 14.88
CA GLN A 56 -2.57 -0.01 14.00
C GLN A 56 -2.26 -0.80 12.71
N PRO A 57 -2.01 -2.11 12.75
CA PRO A 57 -1.76 -2.86 11.53
C PRO A 57 -2.93 -2.81 10.54
N GLN A 58 -4.16 -2.84 11.03
CA GLN A 58 -5.36 -2.82 10.21
C GLN A 58 -5.58 -1.47 9.54
N VAL A 59 -5.37 -0.37 10.27
CA VAL A 59 -5.59 0.99 9.77
C VAL A 59 -4.44 1.46 8.89
N MET A 60 -3.21 1.40 9.42
CA MET A 60 -2.02 1.83 8.67
C MET A 60 -1.70 0.90 7.51
N GLY A 61 -2.03 -0.39 7.64
CA GLY A 61 -1.90 -1.36 6.55
C GLY A 61 -2.80 -1.03 5.38
N ALA A 62 -4.05 -0.65 5.63
CA ALA A 62 -4.97 -0.23 4.58
C ALA A 62 -4.48 1.03 3.85
N ALA A 63 -3.99 2.03 4.60
CA ALA A 63 -3.38 3.23 4.01
C ALA A 63 -2.13 2.88 3.18
N LEU A 64 -1.28 1.98 3.67
CA LEU A 64 -0.10 1.52 2.93
C LEU A 64 -0.46 0.84 1.62
N ASP A 65 -1.49 -0.01 1.60
CA ASP A 65 -1.94 -0.69 0.39
C ASP A 65 -2.48 0.32 -0.65
N LEU A 66 -3.19 1.37 -0.24
CA LEU A 66 -3.63 2.46 -1.12
C LEU A 66 -2.45 3.22 -1.72
N LEU A 67 -1.47 3.60 -0.89
CA LEU A 67 -0.25 4.30 -1.36
C LEU A 67 0.56 3.44 -2.33
N VAL A 68 0.70 2.14 -2.09
CA VAL A 68 1.38 1.21 -3.00
C VAL A 68 0.65 1.12 -4.34
N ASN A 69 -0.68 1.09 -4.33
CA ASN A 69 -1.47 1.09 -5.55
C ASN A 69 -1.33 2.40 -6.33
N ALA A 70 -1.36 3.54 -5.65
CA ALA A 70 -1.14 4.85 -6.26
C ALA A 70 0.26 4.96 -6.89
N ALA A 71 1.30 4.53 -6.17
CA ALA A 71 2.67 4.51 -6.67
C ALA A 71 2.79 3.67 -7.96
N ARG A 72 2.20 2.47 -7.98
CA ARG A 72 2.18 1.62 -9.18
C ARG A 72 1.51 2.31 -10.37
N THR A 73 0.40 2.99 -10.15
CA THR A 73 -0.29 3.74 -11.22
C THR A 73 0.60 4.84 -11.78
N LEU A 74 1.27 5.60 -10.90
CA LEU A 74 2.19 6.67 -11.31
C LEU A 74 3.42 6.15 -12.03
N GLU A 75 3.98 5.02 -11.62
CA GLU A 75 5.10 4.36 -12.31
C GLU A 75 4.74 3.97 -13.75
N ILE A 76 3.55 3.43 -13.97
CA ILE A 76 3.05 3.09 -15.30
C ILE A 76 2.87 4.35 -16.13
N GLU A 77 2.20 5.36 -15.59
CA GLU A 77 1.90 6.61 -16.28
C GLU A 77 3.16 7.40 -16.65
N ALA A 78 4.17 7.40 -15.80
CA ALA A 78 5.44 8.06 -16.04
C ALA A 78 6.20 7.52 -17.27
N GLY A 79 5.96 6.25 -17.65
CA GLY A 79 6.53 5.62 -18.84
C GLY A 79 5.55 5.52 -20.03
N ALA A 80 4.31 6.00 -19.86
CA ALA A 80 3.27 5.83 -20.86
C ALA A 80 3.30 6.90 -21.96
N VAL A 81 2.76 6.55 -23.11
CA VAL A 81 2.47 7.51 -24.18
C VAL A 81 1.09 8.08 -23.97
N THR A 82 1.02 9.35 -23.53
CA THR A 82 -0.19 10.01 -23.02
C THR A 82 -0.67 11.15 -23.93
N ASP A 83 -0.54 11.02 -25.23
CA ASP A 83 -0.86 12.06 -26.21
C ASP A 83 -1.98 11.64 -27.19
N ASN A 84 -2.36 12.56 -28.05
CA ASN A 84 -3.29 12.38 -29.15
C ASN A 84 -2.96 13.34 -30.32
N PRO A 85 -2.83 12.84 -31.56
CA PRO A 85 -2.81 11.44 -31.94
C PRO A 85 -1.49 10.74 -31.56
N ILE A 86 -1.54 9.42 -31.38
CA ILE A 86 -0.33 8.63 -31.19
C ILE A 86 0.25 8.31 -32.57
N VAL A 87 1.54 8.58 -32.73
CA VAL A 87 2.28 8.32 -33.96
C VAL A 87 3.10 7.03 -33.82
N PHE A 88 2.82 6.07 -34.69
CA PHE A 88 3.59 4.84 -34.81
C PHE A 88 4.55 5.00 -36.00
N ALA A 89 5.84 4.89 -35.75
CA ALA A 89 6.87 4.94 -36.79
C ALA A 89 6.72 3.78 -37.78
N PRO A 90 7.25 3.92 -39.01
CA PRO A 90 7.33 2.81 -39.95
C PRO A 90 8.12 1.64 -39.38
N ASP A 91 7.58 0.42 -39.51
CA ASP A 91 8.23 -0.83 -39.17
C ASP A 91 7.80 -1.93 -40.16
N GLU A 92 8.28 -3.16 -39.93
CA GLU A 92 7.99 -4.32 -40.82
C GLU A 92 6.49 -4.63 -40.96
N ASN A 93 5.68 -4.27 -39.93
CA ASN A 93 4.24 -4.54 -39.89
C ASN A 93 3.39 -3.33 -40.28
N ASN A 94 3.93 -2.10 -40.15
CA ASN A 94 3.22 -0.84 -40.32
C ASN A 94 3.68 0.00 -41.51
N GLY A 95 4.48 -0.57 -42.42
CA GLY A 95 4.83 0.03 -43.73
C GLY A 95 5.30 1.49 -43.64
N SER A 96 4.42 2.46 -43.94
CA SER A 96 4.72 3.90 -43.96
C SER A 96 4.54 4.61 -42.62
N GLY A 97 4.18 3.87 -41.56
CA GLY A 97 3.79 4.45 -40.31
C GLY A 97 2.30 4.87 -40.25
N THR A 98 1.82 5.16 -39.06
CA THR A 98 0.39 5.49 -38.85
C THR A 98 0.23 6.47 -37.69
N ALA A 99 -0.70 7.41 -37.84
CA ALA A 99 -1.18 8.24 -36.73
C ALA A 99 -2.61 7.84 -36.37
N ILE A 100 -2.83 7.50 -35.11
CA ILE A 100 -4.14 7.04 -34.62
C ILE A 100 -4.64 7.97 -33.52
N SER A 101 -5.84 8.50 -33.71
CA SER A 101 -6.49 9.29 -32.67
C SER A 101 -7.12 8.39 -31.60
N GLY A 102 -6.84 8.69 -30.33
CA GLY A 102 -7.33 7.94 -29.17
C GLY A 102 -7.53 8.83 -27.94
N GLY A 103 -7.69 8.22 -26.78
CA GLY A 103 -7.98 8.91 -25.53
C GLY A 103 -6.86 8.87 -24.50
N ASN A 104 -5.62 8.55 -24.86
CA ASN A 104 -4.53 8.37 -23.93
C ASN A 104 -4.10 9.64 -23.16
N PHE A 105 -4.55 10.81 -23.61
CA PHE A 105 -4.37 12.07 -22.89
C PHE A 105 -5.23 12.17 -21.62
N HIS A 106 -6.14 11.23 -21.39
CA HIS A 106 -7.10 11.29 -20.28
C HIS A 106 -6.44 10.84 -18.98
N ALA A 107 -6.14 11.79 -18.09
CA ALA A 107 -5.41 11.56 -16.84
C ALA A 107 -6.23 10.85 -15.73
N GLN A 108 -7.33 10.17 -16.06
CA GLN A 108 -8.22 9.54 -15.11
C GLN A 108 -7.52 8.51 -14.19
N PRO A 109 -6.56 7.68 -14.66
CA PRO A 109 -5.83 6.78 -13.79
C PRO A 109 -5.09 7.51 -12.66
N VAL A 110 -4.43 8.63 -12.98
CA VAL A 110 -3.70 9.45 -12.01
C VAL A 110 -4.66 10.16 -11.05
N ALA A 111 -5.76 10.71 -11.56
CA ALA A 111 -6.77 11.39 -10.75
C ALA A 111 -7.36 10.41 -9.70
N PHE A 112 -7.76 9.21 -10.10
CA PHE A 112 -8.31 8.22 -9.16
C PHE A 112 -7.26 7.71 -8.16
N ALA A 113 -6.00 7.55 -8.59
CA ALA A 113 -4.93 7.18 -7.67
C ALA A 113 -4.72 8.26 -6.60
N ALA A 114 -4.78 9.55 -6.98
CA ALA A 114 -4.65 10.67 -6.05
C ALA A 114 -5.86 10.79 -5.10
N ASP A 115 -7.08 10.59 -5.60
CA ASP A 115 -8.30 10.70 -4.79
C ASP A 115 -8.44 9.59 -3.75
N MET A 116 -7.84 8.42 -4.00
CA MET A 116 -7.89 7.27 -3.10
C MET A 116 -6.74 7.23 -2.09
N SER A 117 -5.69 8.00 -2.27
CA SER A 117 -4.53 8.04 -1.39
C SER A 117 -4.59 9.20 -0.39
#